data_d97ec4b2da6266856b6cb6092494b6d6
#
_entry.id   d97ec4b2da6266856b6cb6092494b6d6
#
_cell.length_a   1.000
_cell.length_b   1.000
_cell.length_c   1.000
_cell.angle_alpha   90.00
_cell.angle_beta   90.00
_cell.angle_gamma   90.00
#
_symmetry.space_group_name_H-M   'P 1'
#
loop_
_entity.id
_entity.type
_entity.pdbx_description
1 polymer ?
#
loop_
_entity_poly.entity_id
_entity_poly.type
_entity_poly.pdbx_seq_one_letter_code
_entity_poly.pdbx_strand_id
1 'polypeptide(L)'
;MRELGNTHDKPYKKCARIVGEVLGKYHPHGDSSVYGALVRMAQEWSMRYTLVDGQGNFGSVDGDSAAAMRYTEARLQLMGEAMMDDLEKETVDMMNNFDDTLREPTVMPTKIPNLLVNGASGIAVGMATNIPTHNLGEVIDACVAYIDNRDIDIDGLMAVSYTHLTLPTI
;
A
#
# COMPACT_ATOMS: atom_id res chain seq x y z
N MET A 1 -7.72 2.47 9.43
CA MET A 1 -8.28 1.11 9.43
C MET A 1 -7.79 0.30 10.64
N ARG A 2 -6.50 0.31 10.97
CA ARG A 2 -5.94 -0.35 12.16
C ARG A 2 -6.62 0.11 13.46
N GLU A 3 -6.72 1.40 13.73
CA GLU A 3 -7.41 1.94 14.92
C GLU A 3 -8.89 1.55 15.01
N LEU A 4 -9.53 1.37 13.87
CA LEU A 4 -10.91 0.88 13.81
C LEU A 4 -11.02 -0.64 14.07
N GLY A 5 -9.92 -1.33 14.31
CA GLY A 5 -9.88 -2.79 14.38
C GLY A 5 -10.42 -3.46 13.13
N ASN A 6 -10.17 -2.86 11.96
CA ASN A 6 -10.72 -3.32 10.69
C ASN A 6 -9.70 -4.23 9.96
N THR A 7 -9.33 -5.31 10.63
CA THR A 7 -8.38 -6.32 10.19
C THR A 7 -9.02 -7.33 9.23
N HIS A 8 -8.18 -8.13 8.56
CA HIS A 8 -8.61 -9.10 7.54
C HIS A 8 -9.62 -10.15 8.04
N ASP A 9 -9.59 -10.46 9.34
CA ASP A 9 -10.45 -11.43 10.00
C ASP A 9 -11.79 -10.84 10.51
N LYS A 10 -11.97 -9.51 10.37
CA LYS A 10 -13.16 -8.81 10.87
C LYS A 10 -14.15 -8.51 9.73
N PRO A 11 -15.42 -8.28 10.06
CA PRO A 11 -16.40 -7.83 9.08
C PRO A 11 -15.98 -6.54 8.39
N TYR A 12 -16.36 -6.43 7.12
CA TYR A 12 -16.16 -5.20 6.34
C TYR A 12 -16.82 -4.00 7.01
N LYS A 13 -16.24 -2.82 6.82
CA LYS A 13 -16.81 -1.54 7.22
C LYS A 13 -17.07 -0.68 5.99
N LYS A 14 -18.12 0.14 6.04
CA LYS A 14 -18.40 1.11 4.97
C LYS A 14 -17.19 2.00 4.72
N CYS A 15 -16.83 2.18 3.44
CA CYS A 15 -15.72 3.05 3.06
C CYS A 15 -15.94 4.49 3.55
N ALA A 16 -17.19 4.97 3.58
CA ALA A 16 -17.50 6.27 4.14
C ALA A 16 -17.07 6.44 5.60
N ARG A 17 -17.16 5.39 6.42
CA ARG A 17 -16.69 5.42 7.81
C ARG A 17 -15.16 5.49 7.87
N ILE A 18 -14.47 4.72 7.02
CA ILE A 18 -13.00 4.73 6.96
C ILE A 18 -12.49 6.09 6.52
N VAL A 19 -13.08 6.65 5.45
CA VAL A 19 -12.74 7.97 4.93
C VAL A 19 -12.98 9.06 5.96
N GLY A 20 -14.14 9.05 6.63
CA GLY A 20 -14.47 10.01 7.68
C GLY A 20 -13.47 9.98 8.85
N GLU A 21 -13.00 8.81 9.25
CA GLU A 21 -11.99 8.67 10.30
C GLU A 21 -10.63 9.26 9.89
N VAL A 22 -10.22 9.07 8.64
CA VAL A 22 -8.99 9.65 8.09
C VAL A 22 -9.08 11.17 8.03
N LEU A 23 -10.20 11.70 7.52
CA LEU A 23 -10.42 13.15 7.41
C LEU A 23 -10.44 13.82 8.78
N GLY A 24 -11.11 13.19 9.75
CA GLY A 24 -11.24 13.76 11.08
C GLY A 24 -9.97 13.75 11.92
N LYS A 25 -9.02 12.85 11.61
CA LYS A 25 -7.83 12.64 12.45
C LYS A 25 -6.51 13.01 11.80
N TYR A 26 -6.36 12.78 10.50
CA TYR A 26 -5.04 12.80 9.85
C TYR A 26 -4.97 13.67 8.59
N HIS A 27 -6.05 13.79 7.84
CA HIS A 27 -5.99 14.42 6.51
C HIS A 27 -7.20 15.31 6.24
N PRO A 28 -7.22 16.57 6.73
CA PRO A 28 -8.36 17.48 6.64
C PRO A 28 -8.50 18.12 5.24
N HIS A 29 -8.59 17.28 4.20
CA HIS A 29 -8.74 17.67 2.80
C HIS A 29 -10.02 17.06 2.21
N GLY A 30 -10.16 17.05 0.88
CA GLY A 30 -11.34 16.50 0.23
C GLY A 30 -11.47 14.98 0.40
N ASP A 31 -12.69 14.50 0.62
CA ASP A 31 -13.01 13.08 0.78
C ASP A 31 -12.67 12.25 -0.47
N SER A 32 -12.76 12.86 -1.65
CA SER A 32 -12.46 12.21 -2.93
C SER A 32 -11.00 11.75 -3.03
N SER A 33 -10.05 12.52 -2.48
CA SER A 33 -8.63 12.15 -2.48
C SER A 33 -8.36 10.93 -1.58
N VAL A 34 -8.94 10.92 -0.38
CA VAL A 34 -8.84 9.80 0.57
C VAL A 34 -9.52 8.56 0.03
N TYR A 35 -10.74 8.71 -0.51
CA TYR A 35 -11.45 7.59 -1.10
C TYR A 35 -10.77 7.04 -2.34
N GLY A 36 -10.26 7.90 -3.22
CA GLY A 36 -9.48 7.48 -4.40
C GLY A 36 -8.25 6.66 -4.04
N ALA A 37 -7.53 7.04 -2.99
CA ALA A 37 -6.40 6.26 -2.47
C ALA A 37 -6.84 4.89 -1.92
N LEU A 38 -7.94 4.86 -1.17
CA LEU A 38 -8.52 3.61 -0.65
C LEU A 38 -8.94 2.67 -1.78
N VAL A 39 -9.61 3.20 -2.81
CA VAL A 39 -10.04 2.45 -4.00
C VAL A 39 -8.83 1.83 -4.69
N ARG A 40 -7.77 2.61 -4.93
CA ARG A 40 -6.57 2.12 -5.59
C ARG A 40 -5.90 0.98 -4.83
N MET A 41 -5.87 1.03 -3.50
CA MET A 41 -5.30 -0.03 -2.66
C MET A 41 -6.09 -1.35 -2.69
N ALA A 42 -7.34 -1.32 -3.15
CA ALA A 42 -8.20 -2.49 -3.29
C ALA A 42 -8.27 -3.04 -4.73
N GLN A 43 -7.72 -2.34 -5.71
CA GLN A 43 -7.79 -2.73 -7.11
C GLN A 43 -6.65 -3.68 -7.49
N GLU A 44 -6.97 -4.89 -7.93
CA GLU A 44 -6.00 -5.92 -8.33
C GLU A 44 -5.19 -5.56 -9.58
N TRP A 45 -5.71 -4.69 -10.43
CA TRP A 45 -4.97 -4.16 -11.59
C TRP A 45 -4.09 -2.96 -11.28
N SER A 46 -4.33 -2.30 -10.14
CA SER A 46 -3.51 -1.18 -9.66
C SER A 46 -2.38 -1.59 -8.74
N MET A 47 -2.56 -2.71 -8.04
CA MET A 47 -1.60 -3.25 -7.09
C MET A 47 -1.42 -4.74 -7.32
N ARG A 48 -0.17 -5.18 -7.45
CA ARG A 48 0.14 -6.61 -7.60
C ARG A 48 -0.29 -7.40 -6.35
N TYR A 49 -0.10 -6.80 -5.18
CA TYR A 49 -0.54 -7.34 -3.90
C TYR A 49 -1.37 -6.27 -3.20
N THR A 50 -2.68 -6.44 -3.21
CA THR A 50 -3.61 -5.48 -2.63
C THR A 50 -3.39 -5.32 -1.13
N LEU A 51 -3.49 -4.09 -0.64
CA LEU A 51 -3.36 -3.75 0.78
C LEU A 51 -4.73 -3.71 1.48
N VAL A 52 -5.77 -3.58 0.69
CA VAL A 52 -7.17 -3.47 1.13
C VAL A 52 -8.00 -4.54 0.43
N ASP A 53 -8.84 -5.22 1.18
CA ASP A 53 -9.87 -6.12 0.69
C ASP A 53 -11.18 -5.32 0.56
N GLY A 54 -11.65 -5.14 -0.67
CA GLY A 54 -12.82 -4.35 -1.01
C GLY A 54 -14.03 -5.21 -1.35
N GLN A 55 -15.20 -4.82 -0.88
CA GLN A 55 -16.48 -5.43 -1.23
C GLN A 55 -17.38 -4.40 -1.91
N GLY A 56 -17.84 -4.72 -3.12
CA GLY A 56 -18.65 -3.85 -3.95
C GLY A 56 -17.95 -3.45 -5.24
N ASN A 57 -18.39 -2.39 -5.88
CA ASN A 57 -17.83 -1.89 -7.12
C ASN A 57 -16.69 -0.90 -6.85
N PHE A 58 -15.45 -1.34 -7.08
CA PHE A 58 -14.23 -0.52 -7.00
C PHE A 58 -13.72 -0.06 -8.38
N GLY A 59 -14.57 -0.08 -9.39
CA GLY A 59 -14.22 0.28 -10.76
C GLY A 59 -13.86 -0.92 -11.62
N SER A 60 -13.38 -0.67 -12.82
CA SER A 60 -12.92 -1.70 -13.75
C SER A 60 -11.62 -1.29 -14.43
N VAL A 61 -10.96 -2.27 -15.07
CA VAL A 61 -9.78 -2.04 -15.93
C VAL A 61 -10.13 -1.15 -17.13
N ASP A 62 -11.38 -1.20 -17.59
CA ASP A 62 -11.88 -0.42 -18.73
C ASP A 62 -12.15 1.04 -18.39
N GLY A 63 -11.89 1.46 -17.15
CA GLY A 63 -11.96 2.85 -16.72
C GLY A 63 -13.27 3.25 -16.04
N ASP A 64 -14.12 2.30 -15.70
CA ASP A 64 -15.31 2.61 -14.90
C ASP A 64 -14.90 3.10 -13.51
N SER A 65 -15.59 4.13 -13.05
CA SER A 65 -15.36 4.67 -11.71
C SER A 65 -15.90 3.74 -10.63
N ALA A 66 -15.24 3.76 -9.46
CA ALA A 66 -15.79 3.10 -8.28
C ALA A 66 -17.14 3.69 -7.89
N ALA A 67 -18.01 2.87 -7.31
CA ALA A 67 -19.25 3.34 -6.70
C ALA A 67 -18.95 4.29 -5.52
N ALA A 68 -19.89 5.15 -5.18
CA ALA A 68 -19.73 6.07 -4.06
C ALA A 68 -19.43 5.32 -2.75
N MET A 69 -18.60 5.91 -1.89
CA MET A 69 -18.07 5.30 -0.64
C MET A 69 -19.16 4.84 0.34
N ARG A 70 -20.41 5.34 0.20
CA ARG A 70 -21.54 4.89 1.00
C ARG A 70 -22.05 3.49 0.62
N TYR A 71 -21.74 3.03 -0.59
CA TYR A 71 -22.14 1.71 -1.10
C TYR A 71 -21.04 0.65 -0.93
N THR A 72 -19.78 1.06 -1.04
CA THR A 72 -18.64 0.16 -0.94
C THR A 72 -18.22 -0.09 0.51
N GLU A 73 -17.62 -1.25 0.75
CA GLU A 73 -17.10 -1.68 2.04
C GLU A 73 -15.66 -2.14 1.88
N ALA A 74 -14.89 -2.04 2.95
CA ALA A 74 -13.49 -2.44 2.93
C ALA A 74 -13.01 -2.95 4.29
N ARG A 75 -11.93 -3.72 4.26
CA ARG A 75 -11.11 -4.12 5.42
C ARG A 75 -9.65 -4.23 4.99
N LEU A 76 -8.74 -4.36 5.94
CA LEU A 76 -7.34 -4.61 5.61
C LEU A 76 -7.15 -6.00 5.01
N GLN A 77 -6.22 -6.12 4.08
CA GLN A 77 -5.61 -7.39 3.72
C GLN A 77 -4.46 -7.72 4.68
N LEU A 78 -4.05 -8.99 4.75
CA LEU A 78 -2.87 -9.41 5.52
C LEU A 78 -1.63 -8.58 5.17
N MET A 79 -1.44 -8.30 3.88
CA MET A 79 -0.35 -7.46 3.40
C MET A 79 -0.43 -6.04 3.98
N GLY A 80 -1.63 -5.46 4.02
CA GLY A 80 -1.86 -4.14 4.63
C GLY A 80 -1.61 -4.12 6.14
N GLU A 81 -1.87 -5.22 6.84
CA GLU A 81 -1.53 -5.35 8.26
C GLU A 81 -0.02 -5.43 8.48
N ALA A 82 0.67 -6.25 7.68
CA ALA A 82 2.11 -6.40 7.75
C ALA A 82 2.88 -5.09 7.52
N MET A 83 2.29 -4.14 6.78
CA MET A 83 2.84 -2.79 6.60
C MET A 83 2.88 -1.98 7.90
N MET A 84 2.07 -2.34 8.90
CA MET A 84 1.84 -1.57 10.12
C MET A 84 2.20 -2.33 11.40
N ASP A 85 2.70 -3.55 11.31
CA ASP A 85 2.93 -4.42 12.47
C ASP A 85 3.86 -3.81 13.53
N ASP A 86 4.86 -3.05 13.10
CA ASP A 86 5.90 -2.50 13.96
C ASP A 86 5.67 -1.02 14.33
N LEU A 87 4.47 -0.48 14.09
CA LEU A 87 4.14 0.92 14.38
C LEU A 87 4.33 1.31 15.86
N GLU A 88 4.11 0.36 16.79
CA GLU A 88 4.22 0.58 18.23
C GLU A 88 5.61 0.28 18.79
N LYS A 89 6.57 -0.09 17.92
CA LYS A 89 7.93 -0.51 18.33
C LYS A 89 8.98 0.57 18.16
N GLU A 90 8.58 1.82 17.95
CA GLU A 90 9.49 2.96 17.76
C GLU A 90 10.54 2.73 16.65
N THR A 91 10.13 2.04 15.59
CA THR A 91 11.00 1.71 14.45
C THR A 91 11.11 2.84 13.42
N VAL A 92 10.26 3.85 13.52
CA VAL A 92 10.21 5.04 12.66
C VAL A 92 9.91 6.27 13.49
N ASP A 93 10.30 7.44 12.96
CA ASP A 93 10.00 8.71 13.60
C ASP A 93 8.50 9.01 13.53
N MET A 94 7.98 9.64 14.58
CA MET A 94 6.59 10.04 14.72
C MET A 94 6.48 11.56 14.72
N MET A 95 5.52 12.08 13.99
CA MET A 95 5.16 13.50 13.97
C MET A 95 3.74 13.71 14.49
N ASN A 96 3.42 14.95 14.85
CA ASN A 96 2.05 15.29 15.21
C ASN A 96 1.18 15.36 13.95
N ASN A 97 -0.10 15.03 14.10
CA ASN A 97 -1.10 15.27 13.07
C ASN A 97 -1.40 16.78 12.92
N PHE A 98 -2.33 17.13 12.03
CA PHE A 98 -2.62 18.53 11.68
C PHE A 98 -3.12 19.42 12.84
N ASP A 99 -3.68 18.86 13.89
CA ASP A 99 -4.22 19.57 15.06
C ASP A 99 -3.46 19.29 16.37
N ASP A 100 -2.32 18.65 16.30
CA ASP A 100 -1.44 18.28 17.43
C ASP A 100 -2.10 17.37 18.48
N THR A 101 -3.23 16.74 18.17
CA THR A 101 -3.94 15.86 19.12
C THR A 101 -3.48 14.40 19.05
N LEU A 102 -2.94 13.98 17.92
CA LEU A 102 -2.49 12.62 17.66
C LEU A 102 -1.09 12.61 17.06
N ARG A 103 -0.47 11.44 17.06
CA ARG A 103 0.82 11.22 16.39
C ARG A 103 0.65 10.26 15.22
N GLU A 104 1.38 10.52 14.15
CA GLU A 104 1.42 9.67 12.95
C GLU A 104 2.87 9.39 12.55
N PRO A 105 3.15 8.24 11.91
CA PRO A 105 4.50 7.93 11.48
C PRO A 105 4.88 8.78 10.27
N THR A 106 6.12 9.25 10.23
CA THR A 106 6.67 9.99 9.08
C THR A 106 6.79 9.11 7.85
N VAL A 107 7.04 7.81 8.04
CA VAL A 107 7.06 6.76 7.02
C VAL A 107 6.46 5.48 7.60
N MET A 108 5.94 4.61 6.75
CA MET A 108 5.39 3.33 7.21
C MET A 108 6.52 2.37 7.60
N PRO A 109 6.46 1.72 8.80
CA PRO A 109 7.46 0.74 9.26
C PRO A 109 7.22 -0.62 8.61
N THR A 110 7.35 -0.71 7.31
CA THR A 110 6.97 -1.91 6.58
C THR A 110 7.92 -3.07 6.79
N LYS A 111 7.38 -4.27 6.99
CA LYS A 111 8.17 -5.52 6.98
C LYS A 111 8.45 -6.04 5.57
N ILE A 112 7.77 -5.49 4.58
CA ILE A 112 7.80 -5.94 3.20
C ILE A 112 8.28 -4.77 2.35
N PRO A 113 9.23 -4.95 1.42
CA PRO A 113 9.68 -3.87 0.55
C PRO A 113 8.60 -3.52 -0.49
N ASN A 114 7.55 -2.86 -0.04
CA ASN A 114 6.34 -2.57 -0.82
C ASN A 114 6.63 -1.77 -2.09
N LEU A 115 7.64 -0.91 -2.08
CA LEU A 115 8.04 -0.15 -3.25
C LEU A 115 8.45 -1.05 -4.43
N LEU A 116 9.12 -2.16 -4.15
CA LEU A 116 9.50 -3.15 -5.18
C LEU A 116 8.34 -4.07 -5.51
N VAL A 117 7.62 -4.53 -4.51
CA VAL A 117 6.56 -5.53 -4.68
C VAL A 117 5.36 -4.97 -5.45
N ASN A 118 4.90 -3.78 -5.10
CA ASN A 118 3.76 -3.12 -5.74
C ASN A 118 4.18 -2.06 -6.77
N GLY A 119 5.47 -1.76 -6.86
CA GLY A 119 5.96 -0.72 -7.75
C GLY A 119 5.50 0.69 -7.36
N ALA A 120 5.86 1.65 -8.18
CA ALA A 120 5.36 3.02 -8.07
C ALA A 120 5.40 3.70 -9.44
N SER A 121 4.41 4.50 -9.73
CA SER A 121 4.43 5.40 -10.89
C SER A 121 3.93 6.78 -10.48
N GLY A 122 4.57 7.81 -10.97
CA GLY A 122 4.17 9.17 -10.66
C GLY A 122 4.88 10.18 -11.55
N ILE A 123 4.21 11.32 -11.75
CA ILE A 123 4.73 12.43 -12.53
C ILE A 123 4.80 13.64 -11.62
N ALA A 124 5.97 14.26 -11.55
CA ALA A 124 6.20 15.50 -10.85
C ALA A 124 6.81 16.55 -11.80
N VAL A 125 6.92 17.77 -11.34
CA VAL A 125 7.58 18.83 -12.13
C VAL A 125 9.07 18.50 -12.25
N GLY A 126 9.51 18.33 -13.47
CA GLY A 126 10.93 18.06 -13.81
C GLY A 126 11.39 16.63 -13.66
N MET A 127 10.54 15.70 -13.15
CA MET A 127 10.89 14.28 -13.04
C MET A 127 9.66 13.37 -13.04
N ALA A 128 9.87 12.11 -13.39
CA ALA A 128 8.87 11.07 -13.29
C ALA A 128 9.51 9.80 -12.71
N THR A 129 8.71 8.97 -12.03
CA THR A 129 9.12 7.65 -11.56
C THR A 129 8.22 6.58 -12.18
N ASN A 130 8.81 5.45 -12.51
CA ASN A 130 8.08 4.26 -12.95
C ASN A 130 8.86 3.02 -12.51
N ILE A 131 8.48 2.47 -11.38
CA ILE A 131 9.07 1.27 -10.79
C ILE A 131 8.11 0.11 -11.06
N PRO A 132 8.55 -0.92 -11.82
CA PRO A 132 7.71 -2.09 -12.08
C PRO A 132 7.46 -2.90 -10.81
N THR A 133 6.40 -3.69 -10.82
CA THR A 133 6.08 -4.60 -9.71
C THR A 133 6.94 -5.86 -9.78
N HIS A 134 7.37 -6.38 -8.64
CA HIS A 134 8.19 -7.58 -8.53
C HIS A 134 7.46 -8.70 -7.77
N ASN A 135 7.89 -9.94 -7.97
CA ASN A 135 7.41 -11.06 -7.19
C ASN A 135 7.92 -11.00 -5.75
N LEU A 136 7.03 -11.20 -4.77
CA LEU A 136 7.39 -11.10 -3.35
C LEU A 136 8.48 -12.12 -2.96
N GLY A 137 8.37 -13.36 -3.42
CA GLY A 137 9.37 -14.41 -3.14
C GLY A 137 10.76 -13.99 -3.63
N GLU A 138 10.86 -13.57 -4.89
CA GLU A 138 12.12 -13.12 -5.48
C GLU A 138 12.71 -11.89 -4.78
N VAL A 139 11.86 -10.96 -4.34
CA VAL A 139 12.33 -9.79 -3.57
C VAL A 139 12.87 -10.21 -2.21
N ILE A 140 12.23 -11.19 -1.55
CA ILE A 140 12.74 -11.76 -0.29
C ILE A 140 14.07 -12.47 -0.53
N ASP A 141 14.18 -13.29 -1.57
CA ASP A 141 15.42 -13.98 -1.92
C ASP A 141 16.55 -12.97 -2.22
N ALA A 142 16.24 -11.87 -2.91
CA ALA A 142 17.20 -10.78 -3.13
C ALA A 142 17.62 -10.10 -1.82
N CYS A 143 16.71 -9.91 -0.88
CA CYS A 143 17.05 -9.40 0.46
C CYS A 143 17.98 -10.35 1.22
N VAL A 144 17.73 -11.66 1.16
CA VAL A 144 18.60 -12.68 1.76
C VAL A 144 19.98 -12.65 1.10
N ALA A 145 20.04 -12.65 -0.24
CA ALA A 145 21.31 -12.56 -0.98
C ALA A 145 22.11 -11.31 -0.60
N TYR A 146 21.46 -10.16 -0.40
CA TYR A 146 22.12 -8.93 0.03
C TYR A 146 22.61 -8.99 1.48
N ILE A 147 21.89 -9.69 2.37
CA ILE A 147 22.34 -9.89 3.76
C ILE A 147 23.57 -10.79 3.80
N ASP A 148 23.59 -11.86 2.99
CA ASP A 148 24.69 -12.80 2.91
C ASP A 148 25.92 -12.20 2.24
N ASN A 149 25.72 -11.36 1.24
CA ASN A 149 26.78 -10.66 0.52
C ASN A 149 26.43 -9.18 0.32
N ARG A 150 26.96 -8.31 1.18
CA ARG A 150 26.73 -6.86 1.13
C ARG A 150 27.33 -6.16 -0.09
N ASP A 151 28.27 -6.81 -0.76
CA ASP A 151 28.97 -6.30 -1.94
C ASP A 151 28.32 -6.80 -3.25
N ILE A 152 27.15 -7.47 -3.17
CA ILE A 152 26.40 -7.91 -4.35
C ILE A 152 26.00 -6.69 -5.18
N ASP A 153 26.29 -6.74 -6.46
CA ASP A 153 25.93 -5.68 -7.41
C ASP A 153 24.49 -5.81 -7.94
N ILE A 154 24.09 -4.86 -8.77
CA ILE A 154 22.75 -4.85 -9.36
C ILE A 154 22.54 -6.07 -10.24
N ASP A 155 23.53 -6.48 -11.01
CA ASP A 155 23.42 -7.65 -11.91
C ASP A 155 23.22 -8.94 -11.10
N GLY A 156 23.92 -9.08 -9.97
CA GLY A 156 23.70 -10.17 -9.04
C GLY A 156 22.30 -10.19 -8.42
N LEU A 157 21.75 -9.04 -8.04
CA LEU A 157 20.39 -8.94 -7.54
C LEU A 157 19.35 -9.21 -8.65
N MET A 158 19.59 -8.75 -9.86
CA MET A 158 18.74 -9.05 -11.02
C MET A 158 18.73 -10.53 -11.40
N ALA A 159 19.80 -11.26 -11.14
CA ALA A 159 19.85 -12.71 -11.37
C ALA A 159 18.92 -13.46 -10.39
N VAL A 160 18.67 -12.91 -9.21
CA VAL A 160 17.75 -13.46 -8.20
C VAL A 160 16.32 -12.99 -8.42
N SER A 161 16.12 -11.70 -8.70
CA SER A 161 14.79 -11.10 -8.92
C SER A 161 14.61 -10.71 -10.38
N TYR A 162 14.10 -11.62 -11.18
CA TYR A 162 13.96 -11.49 -12.64
C TYR A 162 12.52 -11.32 -13.15
N THR A 163 11.53 -11.25 -12.27
CA THR A 163 10.10 -11.16 -12.65
C THR A 163 9.79 -9.95 -13.54
N HIS A 164 10.56 -8.87 -13.39
CA HIS A 164 10.39 -7.67 -14.20
C HIS A 164 10.74 -7.87 -15.70
N LEU A 165 11.45 -8.94 -16.04
CA LEU A 165 11.82 -9.29 -17.43
C LEU A 165 10.75 -10.11 -18.13
N THR A 166 9.80 -10.69 -17.38
CA THR A 166 8.71 -11.49 -17.94
C THR A 166 7.40 -10.74 -17.82
N LEU A 167 6.73 -10.51 -18.95
CA LEU A 167 5.34 -10.07 -18.93
C LEU A 167 4.54 -11.12 -18.15
N PRO A 168 3.62 -10.71 -17.25
CA PRO A 168 2.76 -11.67 -16.59
C PRO A 168 2.00 -12.44 -17.66
N THR A 169 2.27 -13.73 -17.73
CA THR A 169 1.46 -14.62 -18.56
C THR A 169 0.12 -14.74 -17.87
N ILE A 170 -0.92 -14.26 -18.56
CA ILE A 170 -2.32 -14.36 -18.13
C ILE A 170 -2.74 -15.81 -18.06
#